data_bce3b923e01250d45a1464894d3cc11a
#
_entry.id   bce3b923e01250d45a1464894d3cc11a
#
_cell.length_a   1.000
_cell.length_b   1.000
_cell.length_c   1.000
_cell.angle_alpha   90.00
_cell.angle_beta   90.00
_cell.angle_gamma   90.00
#
_symmetry.space_group_name_H-M   'P 1'
#
loop_
_entity.id
_entity.type
_entity.pdbx_description
1 polymer ?
#
loop_
_entity_poly.entity_id
_entity_poly.type
_entity_poly.pdbx_seq_one_letter_code
_entity_poly.pdbx_strand_id
1 'polypeptide(L)'
;SRLPFPATAYLYVGCWGVENGELKTLDNLKEAPFLEVATAYPEEILGAKIRIDPRVNCDTKKTLRMAKELAVKANLPLIVHPSRCTDRVEEILEVLDRDDVYAHTYSPVSPGIFDENGKLKKAMWDAMERGVRFDLSHGSNNFGYDMARSAIQQGFVVETISTDLHLGNYTKPGIRLAGVMTKAIQAGIPLADALKKVILTPSALLHVAPKAPAIQVGQTADITVFTVRHDGIELPDVIGKVETCRTVVQDVATVIGGCLNRSFKTAVPCEDYAGN
;
A
#
# COMPACT_ATOMS: atom_id res chain seq x y z
N SER A 1 7.09 24.44 -0.31
CA SER A 1 5.76 24.57 -0.96
C SER A 1 4.79 23.69 -0.18
N ARG A 2 3.64 24.24 0.21
CA ARG A 2 2.60 23.43 0.86
C ARG A 2 1.89 22.60 -0.21
N LEU A 3 1.70 21.31 0.08
CA LEU A 3 0.83 20.47 -0.73
C LEU A 3 -0.61 21.02 -0.69
N PRO A 4 -1.39 20.88 -1.77
CA PRO A 4 -2.78 21.34 -1.80
C PRO A 4 -3.73 20.48 -0.95
N PHE A 5 -3.21 19.46 -0.28
CA PHE A 5 -3.94 18.52 0.58
C PHE A 5 -3.04 18.11 1.76
N PRO A 6 -3.61 17.71 2.91
CA PRO A 6 -2.85 17.12 4.00
C PRO A 6 -2.15 15.84 3.54
N ALA A 7 -0.88 15.69 3.91
CA ALA A 7 -0.11 14.48 3.64
C ALA A 7 0.81 14.17 4.83
N THR A 8 0.91 12.91 5.15
CA THR A 8 1.88 12.35 6.08
C THR A 8 2.79 11.38 5.34
N ALA A 9 3.90 11.00 5.93
CA ALA A 9 4.92 10.22 5.24
C ALA A 9 5.44 9.05 6.08
N TYR A 10 5.88 8.01 5.38
CA TYR A 10 6.83 7.05 5.92
C TYR A 10 8.23 7.48 5.48
N LEU A 11 9.12 7.66 6.44
CA LEU A 11 10.49 8.06 6.19
C LEU A 11 11.31 6.88 5.67
N TYR A 12 11.89 7.02 4.48
CA TYR A 12 12.77 6.00 3.94
C TYR A 12 14.07 5.91 4.76
N VAL A 13 14.48 4.69 5.12
CA VAL A 13 15.65 4.48 6.00
C VAL A 13 17.00 4.79 5.34
N GLY A 14 17.06 4.87 4.02
CA GLY A 14 18.26 5.23 3.26
C GLY A 14 18.35 6.73 2.99
N CYS A 15 19.56 7.28 3.00
CA CYS A 15 19.81 8.69 2.66
C CYS A 15 19.62 8.99 1.17
N TRP A 16 19.62 7.98 0.30
CA TRP A 16 19.48 8.14 -1.14
C TRP A 16 18.11 7.62 -1.61
N GLY A 17 17.49 8.36 -2.52
CA GLY A 17 16.23 7.97 -3.15
C GLY A 17 16.43 7.00 -4.32
N VAL A 18 15.31 6.65 -4.96
CA VAL A 18 15.23 5.69 -6.06
C VAL A 18 16.22 5.97 -7.19
N GLU A 19 16.37 7.24 -7.58
CA GLU A 19 17.26 7.67 -8.68
C GLU A 19 18.74 7.51 -8.34
N ASN A 20 19.10 7.55 -7.07
CA ASN A 20 20.49 7.49 -6.60
C ASN A 20 20.92 6.10 -6.09
N GLY A 21 20.10 5.08 -6.35
CA GLY A 21 20.44 3.69 -6.08
C GLY A 21 20.11 3.18 -4.69
N GLU A 22 19.35 3.91 -3.91
CA GLU A 22 18.83 3.48 -2.60
C GLU A 22 19.92 2.90 -1.65
N LEU A 23 19.83 1.62 -1.33
CA LEU A 23 20.71 0.91 -0.39
C LEU A 23 21.70 -0.04 -1.08
N LYS A 24 22.21 0.32 -2.26
CA LYS A 24 23.29 -0.43 -2.93
C LYS A 24 24.54 -0.58 -2.07
N THR A 25 24.72 0.33 -1.12
CA THR A 25 25.72 0.20 -0.05
C THR A 25 25.06 0.43 1.31
N LEU A 26 25.52 -0.25 2.34
CA LEU A 26 25.01 -0.06 3.71
C LEU A 26 25.35 1.34 4.26
N ASP A 27 26.36 2.01 3.70
CA ASP A 27 26.73 3.38 4.09
C ASP A 27 25.62 4.41 3.81
N ASN A 28 24.64 4.05 2.96
CA ASN A 28 23.47 4.88 2.71
C ASN A 28 22.41 4.79 3.81
N LEU A 29 22.53 3.80 4.70
CA LEU A 29 21.69 3.65 5.87
C LEU A 29 22.38 4.32 7.05
N LYS A 30 22.06 5.60 7.32
CA LYS A 30 22.70 6.42 8.34
C LYS A 30 21.73 6.71 9.48
N GLU A 31 22.09 6.25 10.67
CA GLU A 31 21.25 6.38 11.87
C GLU A 31 20.99 7.86 12.23
N ALA A 32 22.04 8.66 12.36
CA ALA A 32 21.90 10.02 12.87
C ALA A 32 20.97 10.91 12.01
N PRO A 33 21.13 11.01 10.66
CA PRO A 33 20.22 11.78 9.83
C PRO A 33 18.79 11.25 9.85
N PHE A 34 18.59 9.92 9.94
CA PHE A 34 17.27 9.34 10.03
C PHE A 34 16.55 9.76 11.31
N LEU A 35 17.21 9.63 12.47
CA LEU A 35 16.65 9.99 13.76
C LEU A 35 16.41 11.50 13.88
N GLU A 36 17.31 12.32 13.31
CA GLU A 36 17.13 13.78 13.27
C GLU A 36 15.83 14.16 12.55
N VAL A 37 15.60 13.62 11.36
CA VAL A 37 14.38 13.91 10.57
C VAL A 37 13.13 13.37 11.28
N ALA A 38 13.18 12.13 11.78
CA ALA A 38 12.05 11.54 12.50
C ALA A 38 11.64 12.34 13.74
N THR A 39 12.63 12.89 14.45
CA THR A 39 12.40 13.74 15.64
C THR A 39 11.93 15.15 15.29
N ALA A 40 12.41 15.71 14.17
CA ALA A 40 12.05 17.06 13.75
C ALA A 40 10.61 17.19 13.23
N TYR A 41 10.03 16.09 12.73
CA TYR A 41 8.71 16.08 12.07
C TYR A 41 7.79 14.96 12.62
N PRO A 42 7.51 14.95 13.94
CA PRO A 42 6.78 13.84 14.57
C PRO A 42 5.30 13.76 14.16
N GLU A 43 4.70 14.86 13.69
CA GLU A 43 3.31 14.89 13.22
C GLU A 43 3.16 14.47 11.76
N GLU A 44 4.23 14.60 10.96
CA GLU A 44 4.24 14.26 9.55
C GLU A 44 4.81 12.87 9.28
N ILE A 45 5.77 12.40 10.10
CA ILE A 45 6.42 11.10 9.93
C ILE A 45 5.69 10.05 10.76
N LEU A 46 4.91 9.21 10.08
CA LEU A 46 4.09 8.18 10.73
C LEU A 46 4.77 6.81 10.82
N GLY A 47 5.90 6.63 10.18
CA GLY A 47 6.63 5.36 10.19
C GLY A 47 7.91 5.40 9.38
N ALA A 48 8.65 4.31 9.45
CA ALA A 48 9.84 4.05 8.65
C ALA A 48 9.50 3.21 7.42
N LYS A 49 10.23 3.38 6.33
CA LYS A 49 10.05 2.63 5.07
C LYS A 49 11.34 1.97 4.62
N ILE A 50 11.26 0.70 4.24
CA ILE A 50 12.32 -0.03 3.54
C ILE A 50 11.78 -0.72 2.27
N ARG A 51 12.58 -0.75 1.20
CA ARG A 51 12.37 -1.64 0.04
C ARG A 51 13.40 -2.75 0.07
N ILE A 52 12.94 -3.99 0.07
CA ILE A 52 13.76 -5.20 -0.03
C ILE A 52 13.72 -5.69 -1.47
N ASP A 53 14.80 -5.41 -2.20
CA ASP A 53 14.94 -5.73 -3.62
C ASP A 53 16.43 -5.92 -3.92
N PRO A 54 16.88 -7.09 -4.38
CA PRO A 54 18.31 -7.36 -4.60
C PRO A 54 18.96 -6.45 -5.64
N ARG A 55 18.18 -5.73 -6.43
CA ARG A 55 18.72 -4.76 -7.40
C ARG A 55 19.16 -3.46 -6.74
N VAL A 56 18.67 -3.17 -5.53
CA VAL A 56 18.91 -1.91 -4.80
C VAL A 56 19.40 -2.11 -3.38
N ASN A 57 19.47 -3.34 -2.90
CA ASN A 57 20.08 -3.69 -1.62
C ASN A 57 21.29 -4.57 -1.84
N CYS A 58 22.40 -4.24 -1.22
CA CYS A 58 23.61 -5.06 -1.25
C CYS A 58 23.48 -6.36 -0.44
N ASP A 59 22.66 -6.35 0.61
CA ASP A 59 22.32 -7.49 1.47
C ASP A 59 20.91 -7.25 2.03
N THR A 60 19.93 -7.94 1.49
CA THR A 60 18.51 -7.72 1.81
C THR A 60 18.21 -8.04 3.28
N LYS A 61 18.73 -9.13 3.82
CA LYS A 61 18.50 -9.57 5.21
C LYS A 61 19.12 -8.61 6.22
N LYS A 62 20.37 -8.23 5.99
CA LYS A 62 21.06 -7.28 6.85
C LYS A 62 20.40 -5.91 6.82
N THR A 63 20.07 -5.44 5.62
CA THR A 63 19.39 -4.16 5.41
C THR A 63 18.04 -4.11 6.12
N LEU A 64 17.26 -5.20 6.05
CA LEU A 64 15.97 -5.29 6.73
C LEU A 64 16.11 -5.21 8.27
N ARG A 65 17.07 -5.95 8.84
CA ARG A 65 17.33 -5.90 10.30
C ARG A 65 17.76 -4.51 10.75
N MET A 66 18.70 -3.89 10.03
CA MET A 66 19.15 -2.53 10.33
C MET A 66 17.99 -1.51 10.21
N ALA A 67 17.13 -1.65 9.20
CA ALA A 67 15.94 -0.81 9.07
C ALA A 67 14.98 -0.98 10.25
N LYS A 68 14.78 -2.22 10.72
CA LYS A 68 13.96 -2.48 11.91
C LYS A 68 14.58 -1.87 13.18
N GLU A 69 15.87 -1.99 13.36
CA GLU A 69 16.58 -1.35 14.49
C GLU A 69 16.41 0.17 14.51
N LEU A 70 16.50 0.81 13.34
CA LEU A 70 16.26 2.26 13.22
C LEU A 70 14.80 2.63 13.53
N ALA A 71 13.86 1.89 13.01
CA ALA A 71 12.43 2.10 13.27
C ALA A 71 12.13 2.00 14.77
N VAL A 72 12.66 0.97 15.45
CA VAL A 72 12.54 0.79 16.90
C VAL A 72 13.16 1.96 17.67
N LYS A 73 14.37 2.40 17.31
CA LYS A 73 15.03 3.56 17.94
C LYS A 73 14.23 4.84 17.79
N ALA A 74 13.56 5.03 16.65
CA ALA A 74 12.70 6.18 16.40
C ALA A 74 11.29 6.04 17.00
N ASN A 75 10.95 4.89 17.60
CA ASN A 75 9.60 4.54 18.05
C ASN A 75 8.56 4.63 16.92
N LEU A 76 8.93 4.14 15.72
CA LEU A 76 8.10 4.15 14.51
C LEU A 76 7.80 2.72 14.04
N PRO A 77 6.61 2.45 13.49
CA PRO A 77 6.36 1.20 12.76
C PRO A 77 7.18 1.17 11.46
N LEU A 78 7.54 -0.02 11.01
CA LEU A 78 8.26 -0.24 9.76
C LEU A 78 7.31 -0.76 8.68
N ILE A 79 7.24 -0.10 7.52
CA ILE A 79 6.64 -0.67 6.33
C ILE A 79 7.70 -1.29 5.43
N VAL A 80 7.53 -2.57 5.11
CA VAL A 80 8.42 -3.31 4.23
C VAL A 80 7.78 -3.52 2.88
N HIS A 81 8.50 -3.13 1.82
CA HIS A 81 8.16 -3.40 0.42
C HIS A 81 9.05 -4.53 -0.11
N PRO A 82 8.63 -5.79 -0.06
CA PRO A 82 9.36 -6.87 -0.71
C PRO A 82 9.12 -6.81 -2.22
N SER A 83 10.18 -6.80 -3.01
CA SER A 83 10.07 -6.79 -4.47
C SER A 83 11.17 -7.65 -5.08
N ARG A 84 10.78 -8.62 -5.91
CA ARG A 84 11.71 -9.55 -6.57
C ARG A 84 12.73 -10.17 -5.61
N CYS A 85 12.35 -10.24 -4.35
CA CYS A 85 13.20 -10.68 -3.26
C CYS A 85 13.41 -12.19 -3.35
N THR A 86 14.65 -12.62 -3.17
CA THR A 86 15.00 -14.03 -3.04
C THR A 86 14.83 -14.55 -1.61
N ASP A 87 14.68 -13.64 -0.65
CA ASP A 87 14.42 -14.00 0.73
C ASP A 87 13.05 -14.66 0.84
N ARG A 88 12.95 -15.64 1.72
CA ARG A 88 11.68 -16.30 1.99
C ARG A 88 10.76 -15.35 2.76
N VAL A 89 9.46 -15.45 2.53
CA VAL A 89 8.48 -14.62 3.26
C VAL A 89 8.60 -14.81 4.77
N GLU A 90 8.90 -16.03 5.22
CA GLU A 90 9.12 -16.37 6.62
C GLU A 90 10.25 -15.54 7.25
N GLU A 91 11.36 -15.40 6.54
CA GLU A 91 12.54 -14.65 7.01
C GLU A 91 12.26 -13.14 7.12
N ILE A 92 11.39 -12.62 6.25
CA ILE A 92 10.95 -11.22 6.32
C ILE A 92 10.00 -11.05 7.52
N LEU A 93 9.01 -11.93 7.65
CA LEU A 93 8.00 -11.83 8.69
C LEU A 93 8.55 -12.06 10.10
N GLU A 94 9.64 -12.83 10.25
CA GLU A 94 10.34 -13.01 11.54
C GLU A 94 10.92 -11.70 12.09
N VAL A 95 11.23 -10.72 11.23
CA VAL A 95 11.78 -9.41 11.64
C VAL A 95 10.69 -8.42 12.03
N LEU A 96 9.46 -8.66 11.60
CA LEU A 96 8.33 -7.73 11.79
C LEU A 96 7.58 -8.02 13.09
N ASP A 97 7.23 -6.94 13.78
CA ASP A 97 6.47 -6.94 15.01
C ASP A 97 5.10 -6.29 14.83
N ARG A 98 4.38 -6.13 15.96
CA ARG A 98 3.09 -5.44 16.02
C ARG A 98 3.17 -4.06 15.35
N ASP A 99 2.18 -3.78 14.51
CA ASP A 99 1.97 -2.54 13.76
C ASP A 99 2.97 -2.28 12.62
N ASP A 100 4.01 -3.12 12.45
CA ASP A 100 4.77 -3.14 11.21
C ASP A 100 3.88 -3.60 10.05
N VAL A 101 4.17 -3.13 8.84
CA VAL A 101 3.35 -3.39 7.65
C VAL A 101 4.12 -4.21 6.62
N TYR A 102 3.58 -5.35 6.23
CA TYR A 102 4.01 -6.09 5.05
C TYR A 102 3.18 -5.62 3.85
N ALA A 103 3.79 -4.82 2.98
CA ALA A 103 3.15 -4.31 1.77
C ALA A 103 3.18 -5.34 0.62
N HIS A 104 2.34 -5.12 -0.39
CA HIS A 104 2.29 -5.96 -1.60
C HIS A 104 1.91 -7.42 -1.35
N THR A 105 1.02 -7.65 -0.41
CA THR A 105 0.66 -8.99 0.07
C THR A 105 0.23 -9.94 -1.05
N TYR A 106 -0.53 -9.45 -2.04
CA TYR A 106 -1.03 -10.27 -3.15
C TYR A 106 -0.15 -10.20 -4.41
N SER A 107 1.14 -9.92 -4.23
CA SER A 107 2.08 -9.79 -5.34
C SER A 107 2.42 -11.15 -5.97
N PRO A 108 2.36 -11.28 -7.29
CA PRO A 108 2.81 -12.48 -8.00
C PRO A 108 4.34 -12.52 -8.19
N VAL A 109 5.06 -11.44 -7.86
CA VAL A 109 6.51 -11.28 -8.08
C VAL A 109 7.34 -11.08 -6.81
N SER A 110 6.69 -11.05 -5.65
CA SER A 110 7.32 -11.01 -4.32
C SER A 110 7.55 -12.41 -3.77
N PRO A 111 8.18 -12.57 -2.60
CA PRO A 111 8.31 -13.87 -1.97
C PRO A 111 6.96 -14.56 -1.89
N GLY A 112 6.90 -15.80 -2.33
CA GLY A 112 5.64 -16.55 -2.39
C GLY A 112 5.02 -16.74 -1.01
N ILE A 113 3.76 -16.34 -0.88
CA ILE A 113 2.98 -16.47 0.36
C ILE A 113 2.30 -17.85 0.49
N PHE A 114 2.32 -18.66 -0.58
CA PHE A 114 1.78 -20.02 -0.60
C PHE A 114 2.89 -21.06 -0.61
N ASP A 115 2.59 -22.23 -0.08
CA ASP A 115 3.43 -23.42 -0.19
C ASP A 115 3.23 -24.11 -1.56
N GLU A 116 3.92 -25.23 -1.77
CA GLU A 116 3.88 -26.03 -3.00
C GLU A 116 2.49 -26.66 -3.30
N ASN A 117 1.63 -26.75 -2.28
CA ASN A 117 0.27 -27.27 -2.40
C ASN A 117 -0.77 -26.14 -2.59
N GLY A 118 -0.33 -24.89 -2.74
CA GLY A 118 -1.20 -23.73 -2.85
C GLY A 118 -1.86 -23.31 -1.54
N LYS A 119 -1.39 -23.81 -0.39
CA LYS A 119 -1.86 -23.42 0.92
C LYS A 119 -1.09 -22.20 1.42
N LEU A 120 -1.80 -21.27 2.03
CA LEU A 120 -1.17 -20.10 2.65
C LEU A 120 -0.21 -20.55 3.74
N LYS A 121 1.02 -20.05 3.70
CA LYS A 121 2.07 -20.42 4.64
C LYS A 121 1.70 -20.04 6.07
N LYS A 122 2.02 -20.91 7.03
CA LYS A 122 1.76 -20.68 8.44
C LYS A 122 2.35 -19.36 8.95
N ALA A 123 3.51 -18.96 8.46
CA ALA A 123 4.16 -17.72 8.86
C ALA A 123 3.31 -16.47 8.60
N MET A 124 2.43 -16.48 7.59
CA MET A 124 1.50 -15.38 7.33
C MET A 124 0.49 -15.22 8.46
N TRP A 125 -0.07 -16.35 8.93
CA TRP A 125 -1.02 -16.39 10.05
C TRP A 125 -0.35 -16.00 11.35
N ASP A 126 0.81 -16.60 11.64
CA ASP A 126 1.58 -16.32 12.86
C ASP A 126 1.96 -14.83 12.94
N ALA A 127 2.33 -14.22 11.83
CA ALA A 127 2.64 -12.80 11.77
C ALA A 127 1.40 -11.92 12.00
N MET A 128 0.25 -12.28 11.40
CA MET A 128 -1.02 -11.58 11.65
C MET A 128 -1.44 -11.67 13.12
N GLU A 129 -1.31 -12.83 13.75
CA GLU A 129 -1.60 -13.02 15.17
C GLU A 129 -0.66 -12.22 16.08
N ARG A 130 0.61 -12.04 15.71
CA ARG A 130 1.54 -11.15 16.42
C ARG A 130 1.20 -9.68 16.25
N GLY A 131 0.33 -9.33 15.29
CA GLY A 131 -0.12 -7.97 14.98
C GLY A 131 0.64 -7.28 13.86
N VAL A 132 1.39 -8.03 13.04
CA VAL A 132 1.91 -7.52 11.76
C VAL A 132 0.72 -7.21 10.85
N ARG A 133 0.75 -6.08 10.19
CA ARG A 133 -0.31 -5.60 9.29
C ARG A 133 0.02 -5.94 7.84
N PHE A 134 -1.02 -6.20 7.07
CA PHE A 134 -0.90 -6.59 5.66
C PHE A 134 -1.65 -5.60 4.78
N ASP A 135 -0.92 -5.02 3.81
CA ASP A 135 -1.49 -4.07 2.86
C ASP A 135 -1.46 -4.59 1.43
N LEU A 136 -2.52 -4.33 0.65
CA LEU A 136 -2.60 -4.74 -0.75
C LEU A 136 -1.50 -4.07 -1.57
N SER A 137 -1.31 -2.75 -1.45
CA SER A 137 -0.26 -1.97 -2.15
C SER A 137 -0.12 -2.37 -3.62
N HIS A 138 -1.10 -2.01 -4.46
CA HIS A 138 -1.21 -2.54 -5.83
C HIS A 138 0.07 -2.37 -6.67
N GLY A 139 0.65 -1.17 -6.68
CA GLY A 139 1.85 -0.83 -7.42
C GLY A 139 1.79 -1.15 -8.92
N SER A 140 2.96 -1.12 -9.54
CA SER A 140 3.10 -1.49 -10.96
C SER A 140 3.17 -3.00 -11.19
N ASN A 141 3.57 -3.79 -10.16
CA ASN A 141 3.93 -5.20 -10.31
C ASN A 141 3.42 -6.09 -9.15
N ASN A 142 2.52 -5.59 -8.29
CA ASN A 142 2.33 -6.21 -6.99
C ASN A 142 0.88 -6.64 -6.69
N PHE A 143 0.08 -6.87 -7.72
CA PHE A 143 -1.26 -7.42 -7.56
C PHE A 143 -1.57 -8.47 -8.63
N GLY A 144 -1.91 -9.68 -8.19
CA GLY A 144 -2.42 -10.75 -9.05
C GLY A 144 -3.81 -11.20 -8.59
N TYR A 145 -4.78 -11.30 -9.51
CA TYR A 145 -6.13 -11.77 -9.18
C TYR A 145 -6.13 -13.14 -8.53
N ASP A 146 -5.35 -14.08 -9.07
CA ASP A 146 -5.31 -15.45 -8.53
C ASP A 146 -4.67 -15.50 -7.15
N MET A 147 -3.61 -14.73 -6.93
CA MET A 147 -2.97 -14.60 -5.62
C MET A 147 -3.96 -14.06 -4.57
N ALA A 148 -4.64 -12.95 -4.90
CA ALA A 148 -5.61 -12.34 -4.00
C ALA A 148 -6.78 -13.28 -3.72
N ARG A 149 -7.36 -13.89 -4.77
CA ARG A 149 -8.50 -14.79 -4.64
C ARG A 149 -8.16 -16.02 -3.80
N SER A 150 -7.01 -16.65 -4.05
CA SER A 150 -6.58 -17.82 -3.29
C SER A 150 -6.34 -17.51 -1.81
N ALA A 151 -5.76 -16.34 -1.49
CA ALA A 151 -5.58 -15.92 -0.10
C ALA A 151 -6.93 -15.64 0.58
N ILE A 152 -7.81 -14.88 -0.09
CA ILE A 152 -9.14 -14.52 0.43
C ILE A 152 -10.00 -15.76 0.67
N GLN A 153 -9.99 -16.72 -0.26
CA GLN A 153 -10.73 -17.98 -0.12
C GLN A 153 -10.24 -18.83 1.07
N GLN A 154 -8.99 -18.69 1.45
CA GLN A 154 -8.44 -19.32 2.65
C GLN A 154 -8.66 -18.49 3.91
N GLY A 155 -9.35 -17.34 3.83
CA GLY A 155 -9.67 -16.46 4.96
C GLY A 155 -8.62 -15.39 5.23
N PHE A 156 -7.53 -15.33 4.45
CA PHE A 156 -6.49 -14.32 4.64
C PHE A 156 -6.80 -13.07 3.82
N VAL A 157 -7.34 -12.07 4.48
CA VAL A 157 -7.75 -10.80 3.87
C VAL A 157 -6.89 -9.66 4.41
N VAL A 158 -6.20 -8.94 3.53
CA VAL A 158 -5.41 -7.75 3.90
C VAL A 158 -6.21 -6.76 4.73
N GLU A 159 -5.55 -6.02 5.61
CA GLU A 159 -6.20 -5.04 6.48
C GLU A 159 -6.43 -3.70 5.79
N THR A 160 -5.55 -3.35 4.84
CA THR A 160 -5.63 -2.09 4.09
C THR A 160 -5.56 -2.32 2.59
N ILE A 161 -6.15 -1.40 1.84
CA ILE A 161 -6.09 -1.35 0.38
C ILE A 161 -5.46 -0.01 0.00
N SER A 162 -4.30 -0.05 -0.62
CA SER A 162 -3.60 1.13 -1.11
C SER A 162 -3.10 0.95 -2.55
N THR A 163 -2.71 2.05 -3.16
CA THR A 163 -2.40 2.07 -4.60
C THR A 163 -0.93 1.90 -4.92
N ASP A 164 -0.03 2.30 -4.06
CA ASP A 164 1.39 2.51 -4.39
C ASP A 164 1.53 3.34 -5.69
N LEU A 165 0.77 4.48 -5.73
CA LEU A 165 0.72 5.36 -6.89
C LEU A 165 2.00 6.19 -6.99
N HIS A 166 2.59 6.23 -8.18
CA HIS A 166 3.78 7.03 -8.47
C HIS A 166 3.80 7.46 -9.94
N LEU A 167 4.72 8.35 -10.32
CA LEU A 167 4.80 8.88 -11.70
C LEU A 167 4.91 7.81 -12.78
N GLY A 168 5.51 6.66 -12.48
CA GLY A 168 5.66 5.56 -13.45
C GLY A 168 4.41 4.70 -13.64
N ASN A 169 3.35 4.91 -12.84
CA ASN A 169 2.16 4.06 -12.94
C ASN A 169 0.81 4.80 -12.94
N TYR A 170 0.79 6.11 -12.69
CA TYR A 170 -0.47 6.86 -12.51
C TYR A 170 -1.42 6.83 -13.71
N THR A 171 -0.90 6.52 -14.91
CA THR A 171 -1.67 6.39 -16.15
C THR A 171 -2.15 4.97 -16.44
N LYS A 172 -1.70 3.96 -15.67
CA LYS A 172 -2.11 2.57 -15.90
C LYS A 172 -3.58 2.34 -15.56
N PRO A 173 -4.31 1.51 -16.32
CA PRO A 173 -5.71 1.19 -16.04
C PRO A 173 -5.91 0.60 -14.64
N GLY A 174 -6.90 1.13 -13.91
CA GLY A 174 -7.29 0.60 -12.60
C GLY A 174 -6.24 0.73 -11.48
N ILE A 175 -5.28 1.68 -11.60
CA ILE A 175 -4.26 1.92 -10.57
C ILE A 175 -4.69 2.94 -9.51
N ARG A 176 -5.64 3.82 -9.82
CA ARG A 176 -6.18 4.76 -8.84
C ARG A 176 -7.00 4.02 -7.78
N LEU A 177 -7.21 4.63 -6.63
CA LEU A 177 -7.81 3.95 -5.48
C LEU A 177 -9.15 3.28 -5.81
N ALA A 178 -10.06 3.95 -6.51
CA ALA A 178 -11.33 3.38 -6.96
C ALA A 178 -11.14 2.13 -7.86
N GLY A 179 -10.15 2.17 -8.75
CA GLY A 179 -9.79 1.02 -9.61
C GLY A 179 -9.17 -0.14 -8.81
N VAL A 180 -8.30 0.15 -7.85
CA VAL A 180 -7.73 -0.86 -6.96
C VAL A 180 -8.81 -1.49 -6.07
N MET A 181 -9.74 -0.69 -5.53
CA MET A 181 -10.91 -1.21 -4.83
C MET A 181 -11.75 -2.12 -5.73
N THR A 182 -12.00 -1.71 -6.98
CA THR A 182 -12.74 -2.51 -7.98
C THR A 182 -12.07 -3.88 -8.18
N LYS A 183 -10.75 -3.91 -8.34
CA LYS A 183 -9.99 -5.17 -8.47
C LYS A 183 -10.03 -6.03 -7.19
N ALA A 184 -9.93 -5.40 -6.02
CA ALA A 184 -10.01 -6.09 -4.74
C ALA A 184 -11.41 -6.70 -4.52
N ILE A 185 -12.48 -6.01 -4.92
CA ILE A 185 -13.85 -6.51 -4.89
C ILE A 185 -14.00 -7.69 -5.87
N GLN A 186 -13.46 -7.59 -7.07
CA GLN A 186 -13.46 -8.68 -8.05
C GLN A 186 -12.71 -9.91 -7.55
N ALA A 187 -11.67 -9.73 -6.74
CA ALA A 187 -10.94 -10.83 -6.10
C ALA A 187 -11.71 -11.47 -4.93
N GLY A 188 -12.77 -10.83 -4.41
CA GLY A 188 -13.64 -11.41 -3.39
C GLY A 188 -13.80 -10.59 -2.11
N ILE A 189 -13.24 -9.39 -2.00
CA ILE A 189 -13.47 -8.51 -0.84
C ILE A 189 -14.82 -7.81 -1.01
N PRO A 190 -15.77 -7.93 -0.06
CA PRO A 190 -17.05 -7.23 -0.14
C PRO A 190 -16.88 -5.71 -0.20
N LEU A 191 -17.73 -4.99 -0.95
CA LEU A 191 -17.66 -3.52 -1.10
C LEU A 191 -17.60 -2.79 0.25
N ALA A 192 -18.44 -3.19 1.20
CA ALA A 192 -18.47 -2.57 2.54
C ALA A 192 -17.13 -2.73 3.28
N ASP A 193 -16.47 -3.87 3.11
CA ASP A 193 -15.16 -4.12 3.73
C ASP A 193 -14.04 -3.44 2.97
N ALA A 194 -14.10 -3.36 1.64
CA ALA A 194 -13.18 -2.56 0.85
C ALA A 194 -13.20 -1.07 1.27
N LEU A 195 -14.39 -0.50 1.53
CA LEU A 195 -14.52 0.86 2.05
C LEU A 195 -13.88 1.03 3.43
N LYS A 196 -14.08 0.08 4.36
CA LYS A 196 -13.40 0.13 5.67
C LYS A 196 -11.88 0.09 5.51
N LYS A 197 -11.38 -0.74 4.59
CA LYS A 197 -9.94 -0.94 4.34
C LYS A 197 -9.24 0.25 3.67
N VAL A 198 -9.98 1.20 3.12
CA VAL A 198 -9.43 2.45 2.55
C VAL A 198 -9.69 3.68 3.42
N ILE A 199 -10.55 3.58 4.45
CA ILE A 199 -10.94 4.71 5.29
C ILE A 199 -10.63 4.43 6.76
N LEU A 200 -11.32 3.44 7.37
CA LEU A 200 -11.29 3.23 8.82
C LEU A 200 -9.98 2.60 9.27
N THR A 201 -9.60 1.52 8.62
CA THR A 201 -8.41 0.76 9.01
C THR A 201 -7.13 1.57 8.84
N PRO A 202 -6.86 2.25 7.70
CA PRO A 202 -5.70 3.11 7.58
C PRO A 202 -5.65 4.22 8.63
N SER A 203 -6.79 4.86 8.91
CA SER A 203 -6.87 5.90 9.92
C SER A 203 -6.49 5.42 11.30
N ALA A 204 -6.94 4.23 11.68
CA ALA A 204 -6.61 3.61 12.96
C ALA A 204 -5.13 3.24 13.05
N LEU A 205 -4.58 2.64 11.97
CA LEU A 205 -3.18 2.21 11.92
C LEU A 205 -2.19 3.37 11.93
N LEU A 206 -2.55 4.45 11.27
CA LEU A 206 -1.69 5.65 11.16
C LEU A 206 -1.87 6.59 12.36
N HIS A 207 -2.71 6.23 13.35
CA HIS A 207 -3.07 7.10 14.48
C HIS A 207 -3.54 8.51 14.05
N VAL A 208 -3.85 8.66 12.77
CA VAL A 208 -4.49 9.85 12.20
C VAL A 208 -5.97 9.69 12.50
N ALA A 209 -6.36 10.14 13.67
CA ALA A 209 -7.74 10.00 14.09
C ALA A 209 -8.68 10.50 12.99
N PRO A 210 -9.53 9.65 12.38
CA PRO A 210 -10.78 10.17 11.95
C PRO A 210 -11.45 10.53 13.26
N LYS A 211 -11.53 11.79 13.52
CA LYS A 211 -12.36 12.29 14.61
C LYS A 211 -13.85 12.00 14.29
N ALA A 212 -14.14 10.80 13.98
CA ALA A 212 -15.31 10.09 13.50
C ALA A 212 -15.37 9.96 11.96
N PRO A 213 -15.50 8.72 11.42
CA PRO A 213 -15.70 8.46 9.99
C PRO A 213 -17.17 8.75 9.59
N ALA A 214 -17.78 9.76 10.15
CA ALA A 214 -19.15 10.14 9.91
C ALA A 214 -19.19 11.59 9.42
N ILE A 215 -20.04 11.85 8.42
CA ILE A 215 -20.32 13.21 7.98
C ILE A 215 -21.11 13.89 9.10
N GLN A 216 -20.48 14.85 9.78
CA GLN A 216 -21.08 15.59 10.89
C GLN A 216 -20.98 17.08 10.66
N VAL A 217 -22.01 17.83 11.07
CA VAL A 217 -22.01 19.28 11.03
C VAL A 217 -20.88 19.82 11.93
N GLY A 218 -20.10 20.75 11.39
CA GLY A 218 -18.96 21.36 12.09
C GLY A 218 -17.61 20.67 11.88
N GLN A 219 -17.57 19.52 11.17
CA GLN A 219 -16.32 18.89 10.76
C GLN A 219 -15.80 19.45 9.44
N THR A 220 -14.48 19.41 9.26
CA THR A 220 -13.86 19.68 7.95
C THR A 220 -14.35 18.67 6.94
N ALA A 221 -14.82 19.17 5.80
CA ALA A 221 -15.33 18.31 4.75
C ALA A 221 -14.17 17.76 3.90
N ASP A 222 -13.75 16.53 4.21
CA ASP A 222 -12.87 15.69 3.40
C ASP A 222 -13.70 14.47 2.95
N ILE A 223 -14.31 14.57 1.77
CA ILE A 223 -15.38 13.66 1.31
C ILE A 223 -15.09 13.23 -0.11
N THR A 224 -15.14 11.92 -0.39
CA THR A 224 -15.16 11.38 -1.74
C THR A 224 -16.58 10.96 -2.12
N VAL A 225 -17.06 11.45 -3.25
CA VAL A 225 -18.33 11.02 -3.87
C VAL A 225 -17.99 10.02 -4.97
N PHE A 226 -18.60 8.86 -4.92
CA PHE A 226 -18.41 7.81 -5.92
C PHE A 226 -19.73 7.17 -6.31
N THR A 227 -19.75 6.51 -7.46
CA THR A 227 -20.84 5.64 -7.89
C THR A 227 -20.39 4.19 -7.88
N VAL A 228 -21.37 3.30 -7.71
CA VAL A 228 -21.16 1.86 -7.89
C VAL A 228 -21.93 1.44 -9.13
N ARG A 229 -21.22 0.90 -10.12
CA ARG A 229 -21.80 0.46 -11.40
C ARG A 229 -21.72 -1.07 -11.48
N HIS A 230 -22.64 -1.65 -12.26
CA HIS A 230 -22.72 -3.10 -12.47
C HIS A 230 -22.69 -3.49 -13.96
N ASP A 231 -22.28 -2.57 -14.82
CA ASP A 231 -22.15 -2.77 -16.28
C ASP A 231 -20.84 -3.45 -16.70
N GLY A 232 -19.96 -3.67 -15.73
CA GLY A 232 -18.68 -4.33 -15.94
C GLY A 232 -17.62 -3.44 -16.58
N ILE A 233 -16.37 -3.72 -16.23
CA ILE A 233 -15.18 -3.14 -16.87
C ILE A 233 -14.08 -4.18 -16.90
N GLU A 234 -13.33 -4.24 -17.98
CA GLU A 234 -12.15 -5.09 -18.07
C GLU A 234 -10.94 -4.39 -17.46
N LEU A 235 -10.33 -5.01 -16.46
CA LEU A 235 -9.12 -4.50 -15.81
C LEU A 235 -8.04 -5.59 -15.77
N PRO A 236 -6.83 -5.29 -16.24
CA PRO A 236 -5.70 -6.21 -16.12
C PRO A 236 -5.13 -6.20 -14.70
N ASP A 237 -4.60 -7.35 -14.26
CA ASP A 237 -3.64 -7.37 -13.17
C ASP A 237 -2.22 -7.06 -13.66
N VAL A 238 -1.22 -7.17 -12.78
CA VAL A 238 0.15 -6.77 -13.11
C VAL A 238 0.91 -7.79 -13.98
N ILE A 239 0.37 -9.00 -14.14
CA ILE A 239 0.93 -10.04 -15.03
C ILE A 239 0.14 -10.19 -16.34
N GLY A 240 -0.84 -9.29 -16.57
CA GLY A 240 -1.61 -9.24 -17.81
C GLY A 240 -2.87 -10.09 -17.83
N LYS A 241 -3.25 -10.72 -16.70
CA LYS A 241 -4.54 -11.40 -16.61
C LYS A 241 -5.64 -10.34 -16.56
N VAL A 242 -6.54 -10.37 -17.55
CA VAL A 242 -7.69 -9.46 -17.63
C VAL A 242 -8.92 -10.13 -17.02
N GLU A 243 -9.62 -9.43 -16.15
CA GLU A 243 -10.92 -9.87 -15.63
C GLU A 243 -11.99 -8.80 -15.83
N THR A 244 -13.23 -9.25 -16.11
CA THR A 244 -14.39 -8.39 -16.13
C THR A 244 -14.86 -8.12 -14.71
N CYS A 245 -14.54 -6.94 -14.19
CA CYS A 245 -14.95 -6.50 -12.87
C CYS A 245 -16.41 -6.10 -12.90
N ARG A 246 -17.29 -6.85 -12.22
CA ARG A 246 -18.76 -6.65 -12.29
C ARG A 246 -19.26 -5.55 -11.35
N THR A 247 -18.57 -5.30 -10.24
CA THR A 247 -18.89 -4.21 -9.32
C THR A 247 -17.78 -3.18 -9.43
N VAL A 248 -18.07 -2.06 -10.07
CA VAL A 248 -17.11 -1.01 -10.41
C VAL A 248 -17.32 0.18 -9.50
N VAL A 249 -16.29 0.53 -8.74
CA VAL A 249 -16.25 1.78 -7.97
C VAL A 249 -15.69 2.86 -8.87
N GLN A 250 -16.43 3.95 -9.03
CA GLN A 250 -16.02 5.09 -9.85
C GLN A 250 -16.14 6.38 -9.05
N ASP A 251 -15.02 7.06 -8.87
CA ASP A 251 -14.98 8.37 -8.25
C ASP A 251 -15.65 9.43 -9.14
N VAL A 252 -16.43 10.31 -8.51
CA VAL A 252 -17.19 11.38 -9.19
C VAL A 252 -16.64 12.74 -8.80
N ALA A 253 -16.38 12.93 -7.52
CA ALA A 253 -15.88 14.19 -6.99
C ALA A 253 -15.18 13.95 -5.65
N THR A 254 -14.26 14.83 -5.30
CA THR A 254 -13.62 14.87 -4.00
C THR A 254 -13.73 16.28 -3.43
N VAL A 255 -14.11 16.39 -2.17
CA VAL A 255 -14.05 17.61 -1.38
C VAL A 255 -12.87 17.49 -0.45
N ILE A 256 -11.97 18.47 -0.43
CA ILE A 256 -10.80 18.53 0.43
C ILE A 256 -10.82 19.89 1.12
N GLY A 257 -10.86 19.89 2.46
CA GLY A 257 -10.93 21.12 3.25
C GLY A 257 -12.14 21.98 2.89
N GLY A 258 -13.24 21.38 2.47
CA GLY A 258 -14.45 22.09 2.00
C GLY A 258 -14.40 22.54 0.53
N CYS A 259 -13.28 22.37 -0.17
CA CYS A 259 -13.15 22.73 -1.59
C CYS A 259 -13.51 21.56 -2.50
N LEU A 260 -14.48 21.76 -3.41
CA LEU A 260 -14.91 20.74 -4.36
C LEU A 260 -13.92 20.60 -5.51
N ASN A 261 -13.40 19.39 -5.68
CA ASN A 261 -12.62 18.97 -6.84
C ASN A 261 -13.43 17.91 -7.60
N ARG A 262 -13.71 18.13 -8.87
CA ARG A 262 -14.42 17.14 -9.69
C ARG A 262 -13.42 16.14 -10.24
N SER A 263 -13.69 14.86 -10.04
CA SER A 263 -12.94 13.81 -10.73
C SER A 263 -13.24 13.88 -12.22
N PHE A 264 -12.22 14.03 -13.03
CA PHE A 264 -12.38 13.90 -14.48
C PHE A 264 -12.72 12.44 -14.79
N LYS A 265 -13.63 12.20 -15.76
CA LYS A 265 -14.13 10.91 -16.24
C LYS A 265 -13.02 9.85 -16.26
N THR A 266 -13.05 8.85 -15.39
CA THR A 266 -11.92 7.95 -15.28
C THR A 266 -12.23 6.53 -14.84
N ALA A 267 -13.25 5.97 -15.45
CA ALA A 267 -13.23 4.52 -15.66
C ALA A 267 -12.94 4.16 -17.12
N VAL A 268 -12.47 5.13 -17.92
CA VAL A 268 -12.19 4.96 -19.36
C VAL A 268 -10.67 4.76 -19.54
N PRO A 269 -10.23 3.90 -20.49
CA PRO A 269 -8.81 3.71 -20.81
C PRO A 269 -8.11 5.04 -21.10
N CYS A 270 -6.84 5.09 -20.77
CA CYS A 270 -5.94 6.25 -20.82
C CYS A 270 -5.76 6.95 -22.20
N GLU A 271 -6.61 6.69 -23.17
CA GLU A 271 -6.51 7.29 -24.50
C GLU A 271 -6.82 8.80 -24.50
N ASP A 272 -7.52 9.32 -23.48
CA ASP A 272 -7.92 10.73 -23.41
C ASP A 272 -6.97 11.67 -22.65
N TYR A 273 -5.83 11.20 -22.17
CA TYR A 273 -4.86 12.03 -21.42
C TYR A 273 -3.62 12.45 -22.24
N ALA A 274 -3.60 12.18 -23.52
CA ALA A 274 -2.54 12.62 -24.44
C ALA A 274 -2.89 13.96 -25.12
N GLY A 275 -3.44 14.92 -24.40
CA GLY A 275 -3.79 16.22 -24.98
C GLY A 275 -4.23 17.26 -23.96
N ASN A 276 -3.28 17.96 -23.42
CA ASN A 276 -3.11 19.41 -23.13
C ASN A 276 -2.21 19.63 -21.94
#